data_33bbaaa09223e9741347b26f5d599e03
#
_entry.id   33bbaaa09223e9741347b26f5d599e03
#
_cell.length_a   1.000
_cell.length_b   1.000
_cell.length_c   1.000
_cell.angle_alpha   90.00
_cell.angle_beta   90.00
_cell.angle_gamma   90.00
#
_symmetry.space_group_name_H-M   'P 1'
#
loop_
_entity.id
_entity.type
_entity.pdbx_description
1 polymer ?
#
loop_
_entity_poly.entity_id
_entity_poly.type
_entity_poly.pdbx_seq_one_letter_code
_entity_poly.pdbx_strand_id
1 'polypeptide(L)'
;MKKLIAALLLTISLPALAALDVSGVKFEDKTKVGAGETVINGAGLRKRAFFKVYAIGLYLPQKVTSAADAINAKGAKRVAIVTLRDLTAEQFVDALIEALKNNHDEAALKALQPKIDQFRSTMLT
;
A
#
# COMPACT_ATOMS: atom_id res chain seq x y z
N MET A 1 -9.00 62.62 8.26
CA MET A 1 -8.32 61.62 7.38
C MET A 1 -8.38 60.26 8.06
N LYS A 2 -9.28 59.45 7.63
CA LYS A 2 -9.40 58.07 8.16
C LYS A 2 -8.56 57.16 7.28
N LYS A 3 -7.45 56.68 7.81
CA LYS A 3 -6.61 55.68 7.13
C LYS A 3 -7.25 54.31 7.32
N LEU A 4 -7.89 53.82 6.28
CA LEU A 4 -8.33 52.42 6.18
C LEU A 4 -7.11 51.55 5.93
N ILE A 5 -6.64 50.84 6.94
CA ILE A 5 -5.66 49.77 6.80
C ILE A 5 -6.47 48.54 6.40
N ALA A 6 -6.45 48.22 5.11
CA ALA A 6 -6.95 46.95 4.62
C ALA A 6 -5.92 45.88 5.01
N ALA A 7 -6.20 45.13 6.07
CA ALA A 7 -5.44 43.92 6.39
C ALA A 7 -5.76 42.85 5.33
N LEU A 8 -4.85 42.66 4.38
CA LEU A 8 -4.89 41.59 3.41
C LEU A 8 -4.58 40.30 4.15
N LEU A 9 -5.61 39.59 4.58
CA LEU A 9 -5.51 38.22 5.08
C LEU A 9 -5.11 37.31 3.93
N LEU A 10 -3.79 37.08 3.82
CA LEU A 10 -3.25 36.08 2.93
C LEU A 10 -3.61 34.72 3.52
N THR A 11 -4.72 34.13 3.11
CA THR A 11 -5.06 32.75 3.43
C THR A 11 -4.11 31.85 2.65
N ILE A 12 -3.05 31.41 3.31
CA ILE A 12 -2.20 30.34 2.79
C ILE A 12 -3.04 29.07 2.86
N SER A 13 -3.72 28.74 1.77
CA SER A 13 -4.31 27.41 1.60
C SER A 13 -3.16 26.43 1.43
N LEU A 14 -2.80 25.76 2.53
CA LEU A 14 -1.96 24.58 2.45
C LEU A 14 -2.69 23.56 1.55
N PRO A 15 -2.03 23.01 0.53
CA PRO A 15 -2.64 21.94 -0.23
C PRO A 15 -2.93 20.80 0.74
N ALA A 16 -4.20 20.52 0.96
CA ALA A 16 -4.59 19.29 1.64
C ALA A 16 -4.05 18.14 0.79
N LEU A 17 -3.06 17.41 1.30
CA LEU A 17 -2.59 16.19 0.68
C LEU A 17 -3.81 15.26 0.64
N ALA A 18 -4.39 15.12 -0.55
CA ALA A 18 -5.57 14.31 -0.72
C ALA A 18 -5.18 12.84 -0.60
N ALA A 19 -5.61 12.19 0.48
CA ALA A 19 -5.47 10.75 0.64
C ALA A 19 -6.15 10.03 -0.54
N LEU A 20 -5.49 8.98 -1.04
CA LEU A 20 -6.06 8.15 -2.11
C LEU A 20 -7.17 7.27 -1.55
N ASP A 21 -8.39 7.41 -2.07
CA ASP A 21 -9.56 6.64 -1.64
C ASP A 21 -9.84 5.47 -2.58
N VAL A 22 -9.96 4.28 -1.99
CA VAL A 22 -10.35 3.05 -2.71
C VAL A 22 -11.51 2.40 -1.97
N SER A 23 -12.70 2.48 -2.52
CA SER A 23 -13.92 1.92 -1.91
C SER A 23 -14.14 2.34 -0.44
N GLY A 24 -13.88 3.59 -0.12
CA GLY A 24 -14.01 4.14 1.23
C GLY A 24 -12.79 3.94 2.12
N VAL A 25 -11.78 3.22 1.67
CA VAL A 25 -10.49 3.09 2.37
C VAL A 25 -9.57 4.21 1.93
N LYS A 26 -9.13 5.03 2.88
CA LYS A 26 -8.22 6.15 2.64
C LYS A 26 -6.79 5.73 2.93
N PHE A 27 -5.92 5.86 1.92
CA PHE A 27 -4.49 5.65 2.05
C PHE A 27 -3.78 6.98 2.16
N GLU A 28 -2.97 7.15 3.19
CA GLU A 28 -2.16 8.36 3.35
C GLU A 28 -1.13 8.48 2.22
N ASP A 29 -0.80 9.72 1.83
CA ASP A 29 0.15 9.98 0.75
C ASP A 29 1.56 9.50 1.06
N LYS A 30 1.94 9.51 2.34
CA LYS A 30 3.28 9.16 2.81
C LYS A 30 3.21 8.30 4.05
N THR A 31 4.15 7.38 4.17
CA THR A 31 4.37 6.59 5.39
C THR A 31 5.85 6.39 5.64
N LYS A 32 6.20 6.12 6.89
CA LYS A 32 7.56 5.73 7.25
C LYS A 32 7.68 4.21 7.29
N VAL A 33 8.78 3.71 6.75
CA VAL A 33 9.17 2.30 6.85
C VAL A 33 10.58 2.25 7.42
N GLY A 34 10.70 1.88 8.68
CA GLY A 34 11.95 2.03 9.40
C GLY A 34 12.37 3.51 9.47
N ALA A 35 13.60 3.81 9.05
CA ALA A 35 14.12 5.17 8.95
C ALA A 35 13.77 5.87 7.63
N GLY A 36 13.23 5.14 6.64
CA GLY A 36 12.92 5.65 5.31
C GLY A 36 11.48 6.19 5.20
N GLU A 37 11.31 7.26 4.43
CA GLU A 37 10.01 7.77 4.05
C GLU A 37 9.60 7.17 2.69
N THR A 38 8.34 6.77 2.58
CA THR A 38 7.77 6.24 1.34
C THR A 38 6.54 7.05 0.94
N VAL A 39 6.25 7.05 -0.34
CA VAL A 39 5.07 7.72 -0.92
C VAL A 39 4.15 6.69 -1.54
N ILE A 40 2.85 6.96 -1.52
CA ILE A 40 1.88 6.10 -2.19
C ILE A 40 2.14 6.09 -3.70
N ASN A 41 2.44 4.91 -4.24
CA ASN A 41 2.65 4.74 -5.67
C ASN A 41 1.34 4.45 -6.41
N GLY A 42 0.46 3.73 -5.76
CA GLY A 42 -0.85 3.39 -6.27
C GLY A 42 -1.62 2.55 -5.29
N ALA A 43 -2.92 2.44 -5.52
CA ALA A 43 -3.80 1.60 -4.74
C ALA A 43 -4.85 0.96 -5.63
N GLY A 44 -5.39 -0.15 -5.20
CA GLY A 44 -6.37 -0.91 -5.95
C GLY A 44 -7.30 -1.72 -5.07
N LEU A 45 -8.25 -2.34 -5.70
CA LEU A 45 -9.28 -3.16 -5.07
C LEU A 45 -9.17 -4.59 -5.59
N ARG A 46 -9.07 -5.55 -4.66
CA ARG A 46 -9.21 -6.96 -5.02
C ARG A 46 -10.68 -7.35 -4.94
N LYS A 47 -11.19 -7.83 -6.04
CA LYS A 47 -12.53 -8.43 -6.13
C LYS A 47 -12.42 -9.92 -6.40
N ARG A 48 -13.35 -10.68 -5.84
CA ARG A 48 -13.58 -12.08 -6.22
C ARG A 48 -15.06 -12.26 -6.51
N ALA A 49 -15.41 -12.60 -7.75
CA ALA A 49 -16.77 -12.55 -8.23
C ALA A 49 -17.38 -11.15 -7.98
N PHE A 50 -18.50 -11.06 -7.27
CA PHE A 50 -19.17 -9.80 -6.93
C PHE A 50 -18.67 -9.17 -5.61
N PHE A 51 -17.75 -9.82 -4.91
CA PHE A 51 -17.34 -9.40 -3.58
C PHE A 51 -16.05 -8.59 -3.62
N LYS A 52 -16.05 -7.47 -2.91
CA LYS A 52 -14.84 -6.72 -2.58
C LYS A 52 -14.14 -7.42 -1.44
N VAL A 53 -12.91 -7.84 -1.65
CA VAL A 53 -12.15 -8.62 -0.67
C VAL A 53 -11.29 -7.71 0.18
N TYR A 54 -10.45 -6.88 -0.44
CA TYR A 54 -9.63 -5.90 0.26
C TYR A 54 -9.21 -4.74 -0.66
N ALA A 55 -8.88 -3.61 -0.05
CA ALA A 55 -8.15 -2.53 -0.68
C ALA A 55 -6.66 -2.69 -0.37
N ILE A 56 -5.81 -2.41 -1.35
CA ILE A 56 -4.36 -2.55 -1.23
C ILE A 56 -3.68 -1.29 -1.74
N GLY A 57 -2.70 -0.79 -0.98
CA GLY A 57 -1.85 0.33 -1.35
C GLY A 57 -0.39 -0.08 -1.38
N LEU A 58 0.34 0.38 -2.39
CA LEU A 58 1.77 0.19 -2.53
C LEU A 58 2.51 1.49 -2.29
N TYR A 59 3.44 1.47 -1.34
CA TYR A 59 4.32 2.58 -1.00
C TYR A 59 5.74 2.26 -1.45
N LEU A 60 6.36 3.21 -2.12
CA LEU A 60 7.72 3.12 -2.64
C LEU A 60 8.52 4.36 -2.21
N PRO A 61 9.87 4.33 -2.26
CA PRO A 61 10.69 5.50 -1.95
C PRO A 61 10.39 6.70 -2.85
N GLN A 62 9.97 6.46 -4.08
CA GLN A 62 9.52 7.47 -5.05
C GLN A 62 8.50 6.88 -6.00
N LYS A 63 7.68 7.72 -6.59
CA LYS A 63 6.68 7.28 -7.58
C LYS A 63 7.35 6.76 -8.84
N VAL A 64 6.84 5.64 -9.34
CA VAL A 64 7.20 5.04 -10.62
C VAL A 64 5.93 4.72 -11.42
N THR A 65 6.06 4.57 -12.73
CA THR A 65 4.91 4.40 -13.63
C THR A 65 4.79 3.02 -14.25
N SER A 66 5.81 2.16 -14.10
CA SER A 66 5.78 0.79 -14.62
C SER A 66 5.85 -0.24 -13.51
N ALA A 67 5.26 -1.41 -13.74
CA ALA A 67 5.36 -2.54 -12.82
C ALA A 67 6.82 -3.01 -12.64
N ALA A 68 7.59 -3.02 -13.71
CA ALA A 68 9.01 -3.39 -13.66
C ALA A 68 9.81 -2.45 -12.74
N ASP A 69 9.59 -1.13 -12.87
CA ASP A 69 10.25 -0.16 -12.01
C ASP A 69 9.82 -0.30 -10.54
N ALA A 70 8.54 -0.61 -10.29
CA ALA A 70 8.06 -0.85 -8.95
C ALA A 70 8.71 -2.09 -8.32
N ILE A 71 8.83 -3.18 -9.07
CA ILE A 71 9.47 -4.43 -8.62
C ILE A 71 10.96 -4.19 -8.35
N ASN A 72 11.64 -3.47 -9.24
CA ASN A 72 13.08 -3.24 -9.18
C ASN A 72 13.49 -2.04 -8.29
N ALA A 73 12.54 -1.26 -7.80
CA ALA A 73 12.83 -0.13 -6.92
C ALA A 73 13.64 -0.57 -5.71
N LYS A 74 14.71 0.15 -5.42
CA LYS A 74 15.57 -0.09 -4.26
C LYS A 74 15.07 0.71 -3.07
N GLY A 75 15.33 0.20 -1.87
CA GLY A 75 14.95 0.84 -0.63
C GLY A 75 13.68 0.26 0.00
N ALA A 76 13.12 1.00 0.94
CA ALA A 76 11.97 0.57 1.70
C ALA A 76 10.71 0.49 0.84
N LYS A 77 9.94 -0.56 1.03
CA LYS A 77 8.62 -0.75 0.40
C LYS A 77 7.60 -1.15 1.45
N ARG A 78 6.37 -0.69 1.27
CA ARG A 78 5.26 -1.09 2.13
C ARG A 78 4.05 -1.47 1.27
N VAL A 79 3.44 -2.58 1.64
CA VAL A 79 2.12 -2.97 1.14
C VAL A 79 1.15 -2.83 2.30
N ALA A 80 0.14 -1.98 2.13
CA ALA A 80 -0.92 -1.79 3.11
C ALA A 80 -2.20 -2.44 2.59
N ILE A 81 -2.78 -3.34 3.36
CA ILE A 81 -4.00 -4.07 2.98
C ILE A 81 -5.06 -3.84 4.06
N VAL A 82 -6.23 -3.40 3.62
CA VAL A 82 -7.41 -3.23 4.47
C VAL A 82 -8.51 -4.14 3.96
N THR A 83 -8.89 -5.12 4.76
CA THR A 83 -9.94 -6.08 4.40
C THR A 83 -11.31 -5.39 4.39
N LEU A 84 -12.13 -5.72 3.40
CA LEU A 84 -13.49 -5.17 3.22
C LEU A 84 -14.57 -6.18 3.58
N ARG A 85 -14.16 -7.36 4.04
CA ARG A 85 -15.02 -8.42 4.55
C ARG A 85 -14.22 -9.29 5.51
N ASP A 86 -14.92 -10.12 6.25
CA ASP A 86 -14.28 -11.06 7.16
C ASP A 86 -13.39 -12.03 6.39
N LEU A 87 -12.13 -12.07 6.80
CA LEU A 87 -11.08 -12.89 6.21
C LEU A 87 -10.21 -13.45 7.34
N THR A 88 -10.06 -14.75 7.39
CA THR A 88 -9.16 -15.37 8.37
C THR A 88 -7.70 -15.19 7.95
N ALA A 89 -6.80 -15.20 8.92
CA ALA A 89 -5.36 -15.16 8.63
C ALA A 89 -4.92 -16.31 7.70
N GLU A 90 -5.46 -17.50 7.90
CA GLU A 90 -5.21 -18.67 7.04
C GLU A 90 -5.64 -18.44 5.60
N GLN A 91 -6.85 -17.92 5.39
CA GLN A 91 -7.34 -17.60 4.04
C GLN A 91 -6.46 -16.57 3.34
N PHE A 92 -5.98 -15.57 4.08
CA PHE A 92 -5.07 -14.57 3.54
C PHE A 92 -3.71 -15.17 3.16
N VAL A 93 -3.12 -15.97 4.05
CA VAL A 93 -1.84 -16.65 3.81
C VAL A 93 -1.94 -17.60 2.61
N ASP A 94 -2.99 -18.40 2.52
CA ASP A 94 -3.18 -19.34 1.42
C ASP A 94 -3.34 -18.62 0.08
N ALA A 95 -4.07 -17.50 0.05
CA ALA A 95 -4.20 -16.67 -1.15
C ALA A 95 -2.86 -16.07 -1.59
N LEU A 96 -2.02 -15.64 -0.66
CA LEU A 96 -0.67 -15.15 -0.96
C LEU A 96 0.22 -16.26 -1.53
N ILE A 97 0.21 -17.44 -0.92
CA ILE A 97 1.00 -18.58 -1.39
C ILE A 97 0.55 -18.99 -2.80
N GLU A 98 -0.74 -19.02 -3.07
CA GLU A 98 -1.26 -19.30 -4.42
C GLU A 98 -0.77 -18.26 -5.43
N ALA A 99 -0.81 -16.98 -5.06
CA ALA A 99 -0.29 -15.91 -5.92
C ALA A 99 1.22 -16.05 -6.18
N LEU A 100 1.99 -16.45 -5.18
CA LEU A 100 3.42 -16.73 -5.35
C LEU A 100 3.67 -17.90 -6.32
N LYS A 101 2.90 -18.98 -6.21
CA LYS A 101 2.99 -20.13 -7.11
C LYS A 101 2.67 -19.76 -8.56
N ASN A 102 1.75 -18.84 -8.77
CA ASN A 102 1.36 -18.39 -10.11
C ASN A 102 2.39 -17.46 -10.76
N ASN A 103 3.28 -16.86 -9.98
CA ASN A 103 4.23 -15.85 -10.44
C ASN A 103 5.70 -16.26 -10.35
N HIS A 104 5.99 -17.43 -9.83
CA HIS A 104 7.36 -17.92 -9.63
C HIS A 104 7.49 -19.37 -10.07
N ASP A 105 8.68 -19.73 -10.54
CA ASP A 105 9.03 -21.12 -10.83
C ASP A 105 9.32 -21.91 -9.54
N GLU A 106 9.47 -23.21 -9.66
CA GLU A 106 9.71 -24.11 -8.54
C GLU A 106 11.00 -23.78 -7.78
N ALA A 107 12.06 -23.40 -8.50
CA ALA A 107 13.33 -23.03 -7.88
C ALA A 107 13.21 -21.76 -7.04
N ALA A 108 12.50 -20.74 -7.54
CA ALA A 108 12.24 -19.51 -6.81
C ALA A 108 11.35 -19.75 -5.58
N LEU A 109 10.33 -20.58 -5.69
CA LEU A 109 9.47 -20.97 -4.57
C LEU A 109 10.26 -21.69 -3.48
N LYS A 110 11.14 -22.61 -3.85
CA LYS A 110 12.01 -23.31 -2.90
C LYS A 110 12.94 -22.34 -2.16
N ALA A 111 13.50 -21.37 -2.88
CA ALA A 111 14.33 -20.33 -2.27
C ALA A 111 13.55 -19.41 -1.32
N LEU A 112 12.26 -19.17 -1.59
CA LEU A 112 11.39 -18.36 -0.75
C LEU A 112 10.77 -19.12 0.43
N GLN A 113 10.83 -20.43 0.45
CA GLN A 113 10.15 -21.26 1.45
C GLN A 113 10.42 -20.83 2.90
N PRO A 114 11.65 -20.53 3.34
CA PRO A 114 11.89 -20.08 4.71
C PRO A 114 11.17 -18.77 5.04
N LYS A 115 11.06 -17.85 4.08
CA LYS A 115 10.35 -16.58 4.24
C LYS A 115 8.84 -16.77 4.26
N ILE A 116 8.33 -17.70 3.46
CA ILE A 116 6.91 -18.09 3.45
C ILE A 116 6.55 -18.69 4.81
N ASP A 117 7.37 -19.58 5.35
CA ASP A 117 7.14 -20.20 6.64
C ASP A 117 7.18 -19.18 7.78
N GLN A 118 8.11 -18.23 7.75
CA GLN A 118 8.19 -17.13 8.71
C GLN A 118 6.95 -16.23 8.63
N PHE A 119 6.53 -15.88 7.43
CA PHE A 119 5.33 -15.07 7.22
C PHE A 119 4.08 -15.78 7.74
N ARG A 120 3.90 -17.06 7.39
CA ARG A 120 2.79 -17.88 7.88
C ARG A 120 2.79 -17.92 9.41
N SER A 121 3.91 -18.19 10.03
CA SER A 121 4.05 -18.22 11.49
C SER A 121 3.66 -16.88 12.13
N THR A 122 4.09 -15.78 11.55
CA THR A 122 3.78 -14.43 12.05
C THR A 122 2.28 -14.11 11.92
N MET A 123 1.65 -14.53 10.85
CA MET A 123 0.23 -14.24 10.59
C MET A 123 -0.72 -15.11 11.40
N LEU A 124 -0.32 -16.32 11.74
CA LEU A 124 -1.16 -17.30 12.45
C LEU A 124 -0.97 -17.28 13.99
N THR A 125 -0.11 -16.40 14.48
CA THR A 125 0.06 -16.18 15.93
C THR A 125 -0.92 -15.14 16.40
#